data_cbbf1e1e991a5ee4161d83ace7c10a2c
#
_entry.id   cbbf1e1e991a5ee4161d83ace7c10a2c
#
_cell.length_a   1.000
_cell.length_b   1.000
_cell.length_c   1.000
_cell.angle_alpha   90.00
_cell.angle_beta   90.00
_cell.angle_gamma   90.00
#
_symmetry.space_group_name_H-M   'P 1'
#
loop_
_entity.id
_entity.type
_entity.pdbx_description
1 polymer ?
#
loop_
_entity_poly.entity_id
_entity_poly.type
_entity_poly.pdbx_seq_one_letter_code
_entity_poly.pdbx_strand_id
1 'polypeptide(L)'
;NTLKEHHYRADRPATATRVLTLRHSGRSAACKFRGDDTGTIAVAVLVESLPSLSCTMRNWALNDRYGNWLSPRPRASLLNREVRVISRVVVHPCWRGVGLAVRLVKAALESATTHYTEALAAMGRVNPFFERAGMTAYPRPPHRYDARLTDAIHWIGLSTHDLACIEKFVSKFNTLDNNKRAWFHKELYRWYRQNGGRSIVHSQDPM
;
A
#
# COMPACT_ATOMS: atom_id res chain seq x y z
N ASN A 1 -8.95 -4.72 19.96
CA ASN A 1 -9.36 -3.78 18.87
C ASN A 1 -8.61 -2.43 18.84
N THR A 2 -7.62 -2.25 19.69
CA THR A 2 -6.84 -0.99 19.84
C THR A 2 -5.95 -0.63 18.65
N LEU A 3 -5.58 -1.59 17.81
CA LEU A 3 -4.70 -1.32 16.65
C LEU A 3 -5.47 -0.95 15.37
N LYS A 4 -6.79 -1.10 15.35
CA LYS A 4 -7.64 -0.78 14.20
C LYS A 4 -7.57 0.72 13.82
N GLU A 5 -7.49 1.58 14.82
CA GLU A 5 -7.44 3.05 14.68
C GLU A 5 -6.16 3.55 14.00
N HIS A 6 -5.10 2.73 13.98
CA HIS A 6 -3.78 3.11 13.45
C HIS A 6 -3.55 2.66 12.01
N HIS A 7 -4.56 2.08 11.36
CA HIS A 7 -4.48 1.68 9.96
C HIS A 7 -5.28 2.64 9.09
N TYR A 8 -4.70 3.09 7.96
CA TYR A 8 -5.35 4.01 7.01
C TYR A 8 -6.62 3.44 6.36
N ARG A 9 -6.82 2.11 6.41
CA ARG A 9 -8.08 1.46 6.02
C ARG A 9 -8.76 0.92 7.27
N ALA A 10 -9.86 1.52 7.66
CA ALA A 10 -10.61 1.16 8.85
C ALA A 10 -11.34 -0.18 8.73
N ASP A 11 -11.69 -0.63 7.52
CA ASP A 11 -12.49 -1.81 7.28
C ASP A 11 -11.75 -3.13 7.53
N ARG A 12 -12.48 -4.13 7.99
CA ARG A 12 -11.95 -5.50 8.14
C ARG A 12 -11.62 -6.05 6.74
N PRO A 13 -10.44 -6.69 6.52
CA PRO A 13 -10.17 -7.37 5.26
C PRO A 13 -11.25 -8.45 5.00
N ALA A 14 -11.94 -8.35 3.87
CA ALA A 14 -13.08 -9.21 3.55
C ALA A 14 -12.72 -10.71 3.54
N THR A 15 -11.47 -11.05 3.21
CA THR A 15 -10.99 -12.41 3.01
C THR A 15 -9.85 -12.78 3.97
N ALA A 16 -9.88 -12.24 5.21
CA ALA A 16 -8.86 -12.56 6.21
C ALA A 16 -8.87 -14.07 6.55
N THR A 17 -7.70 -14.70 6.42
CA THR A 17 -7.50 -16.14 6.67
C THR A 17 -6.72 -16.40 7.96
N ARG A 18 -5.76 -15.52 8.29
CA ARG A 18 -4.92 -15.66 9.47
C ARG A 18 -4.56 -14.29 10.06
N VAL A 19 -4.44 -14.23 11.38
CA VAL A 19 -3.99 -13.03 12.11
C VAL A 19 -2.86 -13.44 13.04
N LEU A 20 -1.70 -12.78 12.88
CA LEU A 20 -0.59 -12.88 13.81
C LEU A 20 -0.55 -11.60 14.67
N THR A 21 -0.31 -11.77 15.97
CA THR A 21 -0.25 -10.64 16.91
C THR A 21 1.01 -10.73 17.74
N LEU A 22 1.78 -9.64 17.80
CA LEU A 22 2.82 -9.46 18.80
C LEU A 22 2.21 -8.82 20.04
N ARG A 23 2.44 -9.45 21.18
CA ARG A 23 1.98 -8.98 22.49
C ARG A 23 3.18 -8.63 23.35
N HIS A 24 3.08 -7.53 24.08
CA HIS A 24 4.05 -7.15 25.09
C HIS A 24 3.49 -7.55 26.46
N SER A 25 4.27 -8.34 27.20
CA SER A 25 4.00 -8.71 28.59
C SER A 25 4.98 -7.94 29.47
N GLY A 26 4.51 -7.03 30.31
CA GLY A 26 5.36 -6.32 31.23
C GLY A 26 4.63 -5.18 31.95
N ARG A 27 5.14 -4.83 33.15
CA ARG A 27 4.62 -3.72 33.97
C ARG A 27 5.07 -2.34 33.44
N SER A 28 4.99 -2.12 32.15
CA SER A 28 5.23 -0.79 31.57
C SER A 28 4.04 0.13 31.91
N ALA A 29 4.30 1.42 32.12
CA ALA A 29 3.24 2.42 32.31
C ALA A 29 2.22 2.42 31.14
N ALA A 30 2.65 2.06 29.91
CA ALA A 30 1.78 1.88 28.75
C ALA A 30 0.81 0.69 28.90
N CYS A 31 1.16 -0.35 29.68
CA CYS A 31 0.29 -1.50 29.94
C CYS A 31 -0.81 -1.20 30.95
N LYS A 32 -0.63 -0.20 31.80
CA LYS A 32 -1.63 0.19 32.82
C LYS A 32 -2.87 0.83 32.24
N PHE A 33 -2.81 1.36 31.00
CA PHE A 33 -3.92 2.12 30.42
C PHE A 33 -4.89 1.29 29.57
N ARG A 34 -4.49 0.13 29.04
CA ARG A 34 -5.34 -0.71 28.15
C ARG A 34 -4.95 -2.20 28.14
N GLY A 35 -4.59 -2.77 29.29
CA GLY A 35 -4.40 -4.22 29.43
C GLY A 35 -5.75 -4.95 29.33
N ASP A 36 -5.77 -6.08 28.62
CA ASP A 36 -6.77 -7.10 28.89
C ASP A 36 -6.46 -7.75 30.25
N ASP A 37 -7.38 -8.54 30.77
CA ASP A 37 -7.24 -9.23 32.09
C ASP A 37 -5.96 -10.09 32.20
N THR A 38 -5.25 -10.31 31.07
CA THR A 38 -4.00 -11.07 31.02
C THR A 38 -2.75 -10.21 31.28
N GLY A 39 -2.88 -8.89 31.48
CA GLY A 39 -1.76 -7.96 31.65
C GLY A 39 -0.85 -7.82 30.42
N THR A 40 -1.31 -8.22 29.25
CA THR A 40 -0.59 -8.11 27.98
C THR A 40 -1.31 -7.16 27.02
N ILE A 41 -0.55 -6.39 26.23
CA ILE A 41 -1.10 -5.51 25.19
C ILE A 41 -0.63 -5.96 23.81
N ALA A 42 -1.52 -5.89 22.84
CA ALA A 42 -1.16 -6.09 21.44
C ALA A 42 -0.40 -4.86 20.93
N VAL A 43 0.86 -5.03 20.57
CA VAL A 43 1.75 -3.95 20.09
C VAL A 43 1.89 -3.94 18.56
N ALA A 44 1.65 -5.07 17.90
CA ALA A 44 1.61 -5.15 16.45
C ALA A 44 0.72 -6.30 15.99
N VAL A 45 0.14 -6.17 14.78
CA VAL A 45 -0.70 -7.19 14.14
C VAL A 45 -0.36 -7.29 12.66
N LEU A 46 -0.37 -8.52 12.16
CA LEU A 46 -0.30 -8.84 10.73
C LEU A 46 -1.54 -9.64 10.35
N VAL A 47 -2.15 -9.30 9.22
CA VAL A 47 -3.32 -10.01 8.68
C VAL A 47 -2.97 -10.59 7.32
N GLU A 48 -3.18 -11.87 7.17
CA GLU A 48 -3.15 -12.56 5.89
C GLU A 48 -4.56 -12.73 5.33
N SER A 49 -4.66 -12.62 4.02
CA SER A 49 -5.91 -12.70 3.27
C SER A 49 -5.75 -13.56 2.02
N LEU A 50 -6.86 -13.92 1.40
CA LEU A 50 -6.84 -14.52 0.06
C LEU A 50 -6.35 -13.49 -0.98
N PRO A 51 -5.63 -13.93 -2.02
CA PRO A 51 -5.09 -13.05 -3.05
C PRO A 51 -6.21 -12.52 -3.97
N SER A 52 -5.96 -11.35 -4.58
CA SER A 52 -6.77 -10.87 -5.70
C SER A 52 -6.57 -11.78 -6.92
N LEU A 53 -7.62 -11.96 -7.72
CA LEU A 53 -7.56 -12.81 -8.92
C LEU A 53 -6.53 -12.30 -9.93
N SER A 54 -6.40 -11.00 -10.08
CA SER A 54 -5.47 -10.38 -11.03
C SER A 54 -4.42 -9.54 -10.31
N CYS A 55 -3.14 -9.83 -10.60
CA CYS A 55 -2.00 -9.05 -10.11
C CYS A 55 -0.86 -9.16 -11.13
N THR A 56 -0.61 -8.08 -11.86
CA THR A 56 0.41 -8.03 -12.93
C THR A 56 1.81 -8.38 -12.40
N MET A 57 2.18 -7.87 -11.23
CA MET A 57 3.51 -8.12 -10.66
C MET A 57 3.67 -9.57 -10.22
N ARG A 58 2.63 -10.20 -9.71
CA ARG A 58 2.64 -11.66 -9.42
C ARG A 58 2.87 -12.46 -10.70
N ASN A 59 2.13 -12.16 -11.75
CA ASN A 59 2.27 -12.88 -13.02
C ASN A 59 3.69 -12.72 -13.59
N TRP A 60 4.25 -11.52 -13.52
CA TRP A 60 5.62 -11.29 -13.93
C TRP A 60 6.63 -12.04 -13.04
N ALA A 61 6.49 -11.99 -11.71
CA ALA A 61 7.39 -12.65 -10.76
C ALA A 61 7.35 -14.18 -10.86
N LEU A 62 6.20 -14.75 -11.25
CA LEU A 62 5.95 -16.20 -11.29
C LEU A 62 5.74 -16.73 -12.72
N ASN A 63 6.35 -16.06 -13.72
CA ASN A 63 6.32 -16.47 -15.12
C ASN A 63 4.90 -16.82 -15.63
N ASP A 64 3.95 -15.94 -15.32
CA ASP A 64 2.52 -16.05 -15.71
C ASP A 64 1.82 -17.33 -15.24
N ARG A 65 2.30 -17.95 -14.13
CA ARG A 65 1.71 -19.15 -13.55
C ARG A 65 0.20 -19.04 -13.33
N TYR A 66 -0.29 -17.85 -12.99
CA TYR A 66 -1.70 -17.55 -12.72
C TYR A 66 -2.28 -16.60 -13.79
N GLY A 67 -1.81 -16.72 -15.00
CA GLY A 67 -2.19 -15.83 -16.11
C GLY A 67 -3.61 -16.05 -16.65
N ASN A 68 -3.97 -15.26 -17.66
CA ASN A 68 -5.29 -15.27 -18.25
C ASN A 68 -5.56 -16.50 -19.14
N TRP A 69 -4.59 -17.36 -19.35
CA TRP A 69 -4.74 -18.66 -20.00
C TRP A 69 -5.57 -19.66 -19.15
N LEU A 70 -5.69 -19.40 -17.85
CA LEU A 70 -6.61 -20.10 -16.95
C LEU A 70 -7.96 -19.37 -16.88
N SER A 71 -9.06 -20.10 -17.00
CA SER A 71 -10.38 -19.54 -16.74
C SER A 71 -10.52 -19.09 -15.26
N PRO A 72 -11.42 -18.13 -14.96
CA PRO A 72 -11.44 -17.48 -13.63
C PRO A 72 -11.60 -18.42 -12.44
N ARG A 73 -12.47 -19.45 -12.53
CA ARG A 73 -12.72 -20.38 -11.41
C ARG A 73 -11.52 -21.26 -11.07
N PRO A 74 -10.91 -22.03 -12.01
CA PRO A 74 -9.68 -22.77 -11.75
C PRO A 74 -8.54 -21.89 -11.27
N ARG A 75 -8.37 -20.68 -11.84
CA ARG A 75 -7.35 -19.70 -11.43
C ARG A 75 -7.54 -19.28 -9.98
N ALA A 76 -8.76 -18.94 -9.57
CA ALA A 76 -9.06 -18.60 -8.18
C ALA A 76 -8.79 -19.76 -7.21
N SER A 77 -9.17 -20.97 -7.59
CA SER A 77 -8.90 -22.16 -6.79
C SER A 77 -7.42 -22.41 -6.59
N LEU A 78 -6.62 -22.32 -7.67
CA LEU A 78 -5.17 -22.47 -7.63
C LEU A 78 -4.51 -21.40 -6.78
N LEU A 79 -4.88 -20.14 -6.98
CA LEU A 79 -4.39 -19.00 -6.20
C LEU A 79 -4.69 -19.17 -4.71
N ASN A 80 -5.92 -19.51 -4.36
CA ASN A 80 -6.33 -19.69 -2.97
C ASN A 80 -5.60 -20.84 -2.27
N ARG A 81 -5.14 -21.83 -3.02
CA ARG A 81 -4.34 -22.94 -2.49
C ARG A 81 -2.87 -22.58 -2.31
N GLU A 82 -2.30 -21.81 -3.23
CA GLU A 82 -0.86 -21.63 -3.34
C GLU A 82 -0.35 -20.28 -2.82
N VAL A 83 -1.21 -19.27 -2.69
CA VAL A 83 -0.82 -17.90 -2.36
C VAL A 83 -1.57 -17.36 -1.15
N ARG A 84 -0.87 -16.63 -0.28
CA ARG A 84 -1.46 -15.73 0.75
C ARG A 84 -0.93 -14.33 0.56
N VAL A 85 -1.76 -13.37 0.88
CA VAL A 85 -1.41 -11.94 0.84
C VAL A 85 -1.30 -11.40 2.25
N ILE A 86 -0.18 -10.79 2.57
CA ILE A 86 -0.11 -9.93 3.76
C ILE A 86 -0.87 -8.65 3.43
N SER A 87 -2.12 -8.60 3.86
CA SER A 87 -3.03 -7.49 3.56
C SER A 87 -2.88 -6.32 4.52
N ARG A 88 -2.39 -6.57 5.74
CA ARG A 88 -2.14 -5.53 6.74
C ARG A 88 -0.95 -5.88 7.63
N VAL A 89 -0.12 -4.87 7.91
CA VAL A 89 0.84 -4.88 9.00
C VAL A 89 0.66 -3.57 9.76
N VAL A 90 0.25 -3.64 11.01
CA VAL A 90 0.00 -2.48 11.86
C VAL A 90 0.86 -2.59 13.11
N VAL A 91 1.65 -1.56 13.37
CA VAL A 91 2.44 -1.42 14.61
C VAL A 91 1.93 -0.20 15.36
N HIS A 92 1.67 -0.39 16.64
CA HIS A 92 1.24 0.71 17.52
C HIS A 92 2.26 1.86 17.49
N PRO A 93 1.85 3.13 17.39
CA PRO A 93 2.75 4.27 17.21
C PRO A 93 3.94 4.31 18.16
N CYS A 94 3.72 4.08 19.46
CA CYS A 94 4.79 4.07 20.47
C CYS A 94 5.82 2.95 20.29
N TRP A 95 5.56 1.98 19.41
CA TRP A 95 6.42 0.81 19.16
C TRP A 95 6.97 0.79 17.74
N ARG A 96 6.81 1.88 16.99
CA ARG A 96 7.38 2.03 15.65
C ARG A 96 8.90 2.26 15.74
N GLY A 97 9.61 1.94 14.65
CA GLY A 97 11.07 2.13 14.58
C GLY A 97 11.90 1.01 15.21
N VAL A 98 11.34 0.15 16.06
CA VAL A 98 12.08 -0.93 16.75
C VAL A 98 12.04 -2.29 16.03
N GLY A 99 11.66 -2.32 14.76
CA GLY A 99 11.74 -3.52 13.92
C GLY A 99 10.58 -4.52 14.07
N LEU A 100 9.49 -4.20 14.79
CA LEU A 100 8.40 -5.15 15.03
C LEU A 100 7.68 -5.59 13.73
N ALA A 101 7.56 -4.72 12.74
CA ALA A 101 7.00 -5.08 11.43
C ALA A 101 7.82 -6.18 10.76
N VAL A 102 9.16 -6.04 10.76
CA VAL A 102 10.08 -7.03 10.20
C VAL A 102 9.94 -8.38 10.93
N ARG A 103 9.89 -8.36 12.26
CA ARG A 103 9.71 -9.58 13.07
C ARG A 103 8.39 -10.28 12.77
N LEU A 104 7.29 -9.54 12.64
CA LEU A 104 5.99 -10.11 12.29
C LEU A 104 5.99 -10.73 10.90
N VAL A 105 6.57 -10.06 9.91
CA VAL A 105 6.65 -10.58 8.55
C VAL A 105 7.52 -11.83 8.53
N LYS A 106 8.68 -11.85 9.20
CA LYS A 106 9.51 -13.06 9.31
C LYS A 106 8.74 -14.23 9.92
N ALA A 107 8.06 -14.01 11.03
CA ALA A 107 7.23 -15.05 11.67
C ALA A 107 6.10 -15.54 10.75
N ALA A 108 5.51 -14.65 9.94
CA ALA A 108 4.51 -15.04 8.96
C ALA A 108 5.09 -15.92 7.85
N LEU A 109 6.29 -15.60 7.36
CA LEU A 109 6.99 -16.37 6.32
C LEU A 109 7.44 -17.73 6.86
N GLU A 110 8.03 -17.79 8.05
CA GLU A 110 8.48 -19.02 8.70
C GLU A 110 7.32 -20.00 9.00
N SER A 111 6.14 -19.47 9.29
CA SER A 111 4.92 -20.24 9.56
C SER A 111 3.94 -20.27 8.37
N ALA A 112 4.43 -20.00 7.15
CA ALA A 112 3.60 -19.97 5.95
C ALA A 112 2.96 -21.34 5.68
N THR A 113 1.68 -21.32 5.33
CA THR A 113 0.90 -22.54 4.98
C THR A 113 0.74 -22.73 3.47
N THR A 114 1.28 -21.82 2.67
CA THR A 114 1.21 -21.79 1.21
C THR A 114 2.59 -21.60 0.60
N HIS A 115 2.74 -21.98 -0.68
CA HIS A 115 4.02 -21.86 -1.38
C HIS A 115 4.50 -20.42 -1.54
N TYR A 116 3.58 -19.50 -1.68
CA TYR A 116 3.90 -18.08 -1.91
C TYR A 116 3.19 -17.18 -0.91
N THR A 117 3.94 -16.21 -0.41
CA THR A 117 3.41 -15.10 0.38
C THR A 117 3.73 -13.80 -0.34
N GLU A 118 2.72 -13.00 -0.65
CA GLU A 118 2.88 -11.71 -1.33
C GLU A 118 2.40 -10.54 -0.46
N ALA A 119 2.86 -9.34 -0.77
CA ALA A 119 2.39 -8.10 -0.19
C ALA A 119 2.33 -6.99 -1.25
N LEU A 120 1.28 -6.19 -1.22
CA LEU A 120 1.15 -4.99 -2.06
C LEU A 120 1.43 -3.77 -1.19
N ALA A 121 2.66 -3.25 -1.28
CA ALA A 121 3.14 -2.16 -0.42
C ALA A 121 3.20 -0.84 -1.19
N ALA A 122 2.24 0.05 -0.96
CA ALA A 122 2.26 1.41 -1.54
C ALA A 122 3.52 2.20 -1.11
N MET A 123 3.97 2.00 0.12
CA MET A 123 5.14 2.68 0.72
C MET A 123 6.40 1.83 0.71
N GLY A 124 6.47 0.75 -0.07
CA GLY A 124 7.58 -0.20 -0.08
C GLY A 124 8.94 0.47 -0.36
N ARG A 125 9.00 1.40 -1.31
CA ARG A 125 10.24 2.13 -1.64
C ARG A 125 10.76 3.02 -0.50
N VAL A 126 9.87 3.54 0.35
CA VAL A 126 10.22 4.44 1.46
C VAL A 126 10.49 3.66 2.73
N ASN A 127 9.76 2.57 2.94
CA ASN A 127 9.88 1.74 4.13
C ASN A 127 10.00 0.25 3.75
N PRO A 128 11.21 -0.23 3.44
CA PRO A 128 11.48 -1.56 2.89
C PRO A 128 11.49 -2.65 3.97
N PHE A 129 10.48 -2.69 4.87
CA PHE A 129 10.45 -3.68 5.95
C PHE A 129 10.12 -5.10 5.47
N PHE A 130 9.47 -5.24 4.31
CA PHE A 130 9.23 -6.53 3.68
C PHE A 130 10.52 -7.15 3.17
N GLU A 131 11.36 -6.37 2.48
CA GLU A 131 12.67 -6.82 2.00
C GLU A 131 13.60 -7.16 3.16
N ARG A 132 13.59 -6.35 4.23
CA ARG A 132 14.34 -6.65 5.47
C ARG A 132 13.85 -7.94 6.15
N ALA A 133 12.64 -8.37 5.90
CA ALA A 133 12.10 -9.64 6.38
C ALA A 133 12.44 -10.82 5.47
N GLY A 134 13.08 -10.60 4.31
CA GLY A 134 13.49 -11.63 3.36
C GLY A 134 12.60 -11.78 2.14
N MET A 135 11.62 -10.86 1.90
CA MET A 135 10.82 -10.88 0.69
C MET A 135 11.55 -10.19 -0.47
N THR A 136 11.32 -10.69 -1.68
CA THR A 136 11.87 -10.08 -2.91
C THR A 136 10.93 -8.99 -3.42
N ALA A 137 11.46 -7.79 -3.67
CA ALA A 137 10.69 -6.69 -4.22
C ALA A 137 10.59 -6.78 -5.75
N TYR A 138 9.38 -6.61 -6.26
CA TYR A 138 9.09 -6.48 -7.70
C TYR A 138 8.48 -5.09 -7.94
N PRO A 139 9.30 -4.05 -8.14
CA PRO A 139 8.82 -2.68 -8.27
C PRO A 139 8.04 -2.52 -9.59
N ARG A 140 6.81 -2.05 -9.47
CA ARG A 140 6.04 -1.68 -10.66
C ARG A 140 6.71 -0.47 -11.33
N PRO A 141 7.00 -0.53 -12.63
CA PRO A 141 7.44 0.64 -13.36
C PRO A 141 6.38 1.75 -13.28
N PRO A 142 6.79 3.02 -13.24
CA PRO A 142 5.86 4.14 -13.28
C PRO A 142 4.91 4.00 -14.47
N HIS A 143 3.64 4.28 -14.26
CA HIS A 143 2.71 4.32 -15.39
C HIS A 143 3.11 5.45 -16.34
N ARG A 144 3.00 5.22 -17.65
CA ARG A 144 3.45 6.20 -18.68
C ARG A 144 2.93 7.62 -18.46
N TYR A 145 1.71 7.76 -17.95
CA TYR A 145 1.12 9.07 -17.65
C TYR A 145 1.69 9.70 -16.38
N ASP A 146 2.05 8.89 -15.37
CA ASP A 146 2.71 9.38 -14.15
C ASP A 146 4.14 9.85 -14.47
N ALA A 147 4.90 9.07 -15.24
CA ALA A 147 6.22 9.46 -15.72
C ALA A 147 6.17 10.78 -16.51
N ARG A 148 5.23 10.88 -17.47
CA ARG A 148 5.06 12.08 -18.27
C ARG A 148 4.65 13.32 -17.44
N LEU A 149 3.78 13.16 -16.44
CA LEU A 149 3.43 14.26 -15.54
C LEU A 149 4.64 14.65 -14.67
N THR A 150 5.42 13.68 -14.19
CA THR A 150 6.66 13.94 -13.46
C THR A 150 7.64 14.75 -14.29
N ASP A 151 7.85 14.37 -15.55
CA ASP A 151 8.69 15.12 -16.48
C ASP A 151 8.15 16.53 -16.72
N ALA A 152 6.83 16.69 -16.85
CA ALA A 152 6.19 17.99 -17.01
C ALA A 152 6.37 18.90 -15.78
N ILE A 153 6.30 18.35 -14.58
CA ILE A 153 6.55 19.05 -13.31
C ILE A 153 8.02 19.52 -13.25
N HIS A 154 8.96 18.65 -13.61
CA HIS A 154 10.38 19.01 -13.64
C HIS A 154 10.68 20.08 -14.70
N TRP A 155 10.04 20.00 -15.87
CA TRP A 155 10.22 20.95 -16.95
C TRP A 155 9.78 22.36 -16.57
N ILE A 156 8.72 22.53 -15.75
CA ILE A 156 8.34 23.83 -15.18
C ILE A 156 9.20 24.24 -13.99
N GLY A 157 10.23 23.43 -13.65
CA GLY A 157 11.19 23.71 -12.58
C GLY A 157 10.67 23.44 -11.18
N LEU A 158 9.66 22.55 -11.05
CA LEU A 158 9.17 22.02 -9.78
C LEU A 158 9.64 20.58 -9.58
N SER A 159 9.61 20.12 -8.33
CA SER A 159 9.76 18.72 -7.98
C SER A 159 8.39 18.12 -7.58
N THR A 160 8.29 16.82 -7.58
CA THR A 160 7.09 16.13 -7.08
C THR A 160 6.82 16.41 -5.59
N HIS A 161 7.86 16.74 -4.81
CA HIS A 161 7.71 17.16 -3.41
C HIS A 161 7.03 18.54 -3.27
N ASP A 162 7.18 19.41 -4.25
CA ASP A 162 6.54 20.74 -4.23
C ASP A 162 5.01 20.64 -4.34
N LEU A 163 4.48 19.51 -4.86
CA LEU A 163 3.04 19.23 -4.88
C LEU A 163 2.44 18.99 -3.49
N ALA A 164 3.26 18.66 -2.49
CA ALA A 164 2.81 18.50 -1.11
C ALA A 164 2.45 19.85 -0.45
N CYS A 165 2.93 20.98 -1.01
CA CYS A 165 2.62 22.34 -0.55
C CYS A 165 1.94 23.10 -1.69
N ILE A 166 0.61 23.23 -1.63
CA ILE A 166 -0.18 23.80 -2.70
C ILE A 166 0.14 25.28 -2.93
N GLU A 167 0.43 26.02 -1.87
CA GLU A 167 0.79 27.45 -1.93
C GLU A 167 2.09 27.65 -2.72
N LYS A 168 3.09 26.82 -2.46
CA LYS A 168 4.37 26.84 -3.16
C LYS A 168 4.19 26.51 -4.64
N PHE A 169 3.38 25.49 -4.93
CA PHE A 169 3.07 25.12 -6.30
C PHE A 169 2.37 26.25 -7.04
N VAL A 170 1.29 26.81 -6.48
CA VAL A 170 0.50 27.88 -7.09
C VAL A 170 1.34 29.14 -7.28
N SER A 171 2.14 29.52 -6.28
CA SER A 171 3.07 30.68 -6.40
C SER A 171 3.98 30.53 -7.60
N LYS A 172 4.66 29.37 -7.73
CA LYS A 172 5.59 29.13 -8.83
C LYS A 172 4.88 28.95 -10.18
N PHE A 173 3.71 28.32 -10.19
CA PHE A 173 2.90 28.19 -11.40
C PHE A 173 2.47 29.56 -11.94
N ASN A 174 2.16 30.50 -11.06
CA ASN A 174 1.77 31.87 -11.45
C ASN A 174 2.93 32.69 -12.02
N THR A 175 4.19 32.32 -11.76
CA THR A 175 5.36 33.00 -12.37
C THR A 175 5.71 32.51 -13.77
N LEU A 176 5.09 31.40 -14.23
CA LEU A 176 5.31 30.86 -15.56
C LEU A 176 4.69 31.76 -16.63
N ASP A 177 5.30 31.78 -17.82
CA ASP A 177 4.69 32.40 -18.99
C ASP A 177 3.41 31.68 -19.43
N ASN A 178 2.58 32.39 -20.19
CA ASN A 178 1.26 31.86 -20.63
C ASN A 178 1.36 30.56 -21.43
N ASN A 179 2.40 30.39 -22.25
CA ASN A 179 2.59 29.20 -23.09
C ASN A 179 2.92 27.98 -22.21
N LYS A 180 3.83 28.15 -21.23
CA LYS A 180 4.18 27.09 -20.28
C LYS A 180 3.00 26.72 -19.42
N ARG A 181 2.21 27.69 -18.92
CA ARG A 181 0.98 27.42 -18.16
C ARG A 181 -0.01 26.60 -18.97
N ALA A 182 -0.30 27.03 -20.21
CA ALA A 182 -1.26 26.35 -21.07
C ALA A 182 -0.79 24.92 -21.42
N TRP A 183 0.51 24.74 -21.67
CA TRP A 183 1.09 23.44 -21.95
C TRP A 183 0.99 22.51 -20.72
N PHE A 184 1.42 22.98 -19.55
CA PHE A 184 1.36 22.19 -18.32
C PHE A 184 -0.07 21.84 -17.93
N HIS A 185 -1.02 22.76 -18.11
CA HIS A 185 -2.44 22.48 -17.90
C HIS A 185 -2.96 21.34 -18.79
N LYS A 186 -2.52 21.26 -20.06
CA LYS A 186 -2.87 20.14 -20.96
C LYS A 186 -2.31 18.81 -20.45
N GLU A 187 -1.07 18.78 -19.95
CA GLU A 187 -0.45 17.58 -19.41
C GLU A 187 -1.15 17.11 -18.10
N LEU A 188 -1.44 18.04 -17.21
CA LEU A 188 -2.18 17.77 -15.97
C LEU A 188 -3.59 17.25 -16.27
N TYR A 189 -4.30 17.87 -17.20
CA TYR A 189 -5.65 17.44 -17.61
C TYR A 189 -5.63 16.05 -18.27
N ARG A 190 -4.61 15.75 -19.07
CA ARG A 190 -4.41 14.41 -19.67
C ARG A 190 -4.22 13.35 -18.58
N TRP A 191 -3.38 13.64 -17.61
CA TRP A 191 -3.16 12.74 -16.47
C TRP A 191 -4.45 12.55 -15.65
N TYR A 192 -5.16 13.63 -15.35
CA TYR A 192 -6.41 13.61 -14.62
C TYR A 192 -7.48 12.73 -15.30
N ARG A 193 -7.68 12.88 -16.59
CA ARG A 193 -8.64 12.06 -17.34
C ARG A 193 -8.34 10.57 -17.29
N GLN A 194 -7.08 10.18 -17.22
CA GLN A 194 -6.68 8.77 -17.17
C GLN A 194 -6.75 8.17 -15.76
N ASN A 195 -6.52 8.97 -14.71
CA ASN A 195 -6.38 8.49 -13.35
C ASN A 195 -7.55 8.83 -12.41
N GLY A 196 -8.31 9.87 -12.66
CA GLY A 196 -9.33 10.33 -11.71
C GLY A 196 -10.61 10.89 -12.32
N GLY A 197 -10.58 11.29 -13.59
CA GLY A 197 -11.66 12.06 -14.19
C GLY A 197 -13.02 11.36 -14.31
N ARG A 198 -13.09 10.06 -14.07
CA ARG A 198 -14.35 9.30 -14.11
C ARG A 198 -15.08 9.24 -12.76
N SER A 199 -14.35 9.40 -11.65
CA SER A 199 -14.93 9.25 -10.30
C SER A 199 -15.56 10.54 -9.76
N ILE A 200 -15.18 11.71 -10.28
CA ILE A 200 -15.62 13.01 -9.76
C ILE A 200 -16.89 13.52 -10.47
N VAL A 201 -17.14 13.08 -11.71
CA VAL A 201 -18.30 13.52 -12.50
C VAL A 201 -19.64 12.98 -11.97
N HIS A 202 -19.62 11.90 -11.18
CA HIS A 202 -20.85 11.32 -10.61
C HIS A 202 -21.27 11.90 -9.24
N SER A 203 -20.53 12.86 -8.66
CA SER A 203 -20.88 13.48 -7.38
C SER A 203 -21.45 14.89 -7.47
N GLN A 204 -21.69 15.39 -8.67
CA GLN A 204 -22.29 16.73 -8.90
C GLN A 204 -23.44 16.66 -9.89
N ASP A 205 -24.47 15.85 -9.62
CA ASP A 205 -25.81 16.13 -10.12
C ASP A 205 -26.56 16.90 -9.02
N PRO A 206 -26.82 18.20 -9.18
CA PRO A 206 -27.75 18.90 -8.28
C PRO A 206 -29.16 18.44 -8.61
N MET A 207 -29.90 17.95 -7.61
CA MET A 207 -31.35 17.87 -7.67
C MET A 207 -31.96 19.26 -7.79
#